data_9ec4120b831df2df5f6a845017aee857
#
_entry.id   9ec4120b831df2df5f6a845017aee857
#
_cell.length_a   1.000
_cell.length_b   1.000
_cell.length_c   1.000
_cell.angle_alpha   90.00
_cell.angle_beta   90.00
_cell.angle_gamma   90.00
#
_symmetry.space_group_name_H-M   'P 1'
#
loop_
_entity.id
_entity.type
_entity.pdbx_description
1 polymer ?
#
loop_
_entity_poly.entity_id
_entity_poly.type
_entity_poly.pdbx_seq_one_letter_code
_entity_poly.pdbx_strand_id
1 'polypeptide(L)'
;HYLTDLNSEFKYLKRFDIGSGETTIIHKEDWDIWYSNFSYSGRYRVDGINADSQTKIRITDTENERVLRLPRLPAGDISSVNISKSEKKITFYHSGARSPSDLYFMDLGTKKYQRLTTSRNPDIDPEFLADAKIIRYRSFDGMKIPAVYYRPHQASANNRVPALIWVHGGPGGQSRVGYRALTQYIVNHGYAVLAVNNRGSSGYGKTFQSLDDQAHGEGDLDDCVWAKEWLKKKYYIDQEKIGIIGGSYGGYMVMAALAFRPDVFDVGVNIFGVTNWVRTLKSIPPWWESFRTSLYKEMGDPNTMEDYLYSISPLFHSDNIIKPVLVLQGANDPRVLQIESDEMVKAIKDNGVPIEYVVFDDEGHGFVKKRNQIAANEALSLIHI
;
A
#
# COMPACT_ATOMS: atom_id res chain seq x y z
N HIS A 1 1.39 -29.08 -0.03
CA HIS A 1 0.39 -28.03 -0.02
C HIS A 1 0.90 -26.82 -0.80
N TYR A 2 0.01 -26.11 -1.48
CA TYR A 2 0.34 -24.90 -2.24
C TYR A 2 -0.86 -23.97 -2.33
N LEU A 3 -0.59 -22.69 -2.52
CA LEU A 3 -1.61 -21.67 -2.77
C LEU A 3 -1.75 -21.44 -4.27
N THR A 4 -2.99 -21.28 -4.73
CA THR A 4 -3.32 -21.00 -6.12
C THR A 4 -4.62 -20.20 -6.22
N ASP A 5 -4.75 -19.44 -7.28
CA ASP A 5 -5.98 -18.76 -7.69
C ASP A 5 -6.54 -19.34 -9.01
N LEU A 6 -6.05 -20.49 -9.41
CA LEU A 6 -6.51 -21.14 -10.65
C LEU A 6 -8.02 -21.42 -10.59
N ASN A 7 -8.78 -20.87 -11.54
CA ASN A 7 -10.24 -20.93 -11.60
C ASN A 7 -10.92 -20.39 -10.34
N SER A 8 -10.35 -19.37 -9.71
CA SER A 8 -10.90 -18.71 -8.53
C SER A 8 -10.59 -17.23 -8.53
N GLU A 9 -11.49 -16.46 -7.93
CA GLU A 9 -11.31 -15.02 -7.69
C GLU A 9 -10.21 -14.78 -6.64
N PHE A 10 -10.16 -15.60 -5.61
CA PHE A 10 -9.21 -15.48 -4.50
C PHE A 10 -8.28 -16.70 -4.42
N LYS A 11 -7.08 -16.48 -3.89
CA LYS A 11 -6.11 -17.55 -3.61
C LYS A 11 -6.63 -18.47 -2.52
N TYR A 12 -6.52 -19.77 -2.76
CA TYR A 12 -6.96 -20.83 -1.86
C TYR A 12 -5.90 -21.90 -1.69
N LEU A 13 -6.03 -22.73 -0.63
CA LEU A 13 -5.07 -23.78 -0.29
C LEU A 13 -5.49 -25.10 -0.91
N LYS A 14 -4.57 -25.74 -1.63
CA LYS A 14 -4.68 -27.11 -2.16
C LYS A 14 -3.61 -28.03 -1.57
N ARG A 15 -3.94 -29.31 -1.53
CA ARG A 15 -2.99 -30.40 -1.29
C ARG A 15 -2.84 -31.19 -2.58
N PHE A 16 -1.61 -31.47 -2.97
CA PHE A 16 -1.28 -32.44 -4.01
C PHE A 16 -0.74 -33.70 -3.33
N ASP A 17 -1.31 -34.86 -3.65
CA ASP A 17 -0.83 -36.14 -3.19
C ASP A 17 0.17 -36.71 -4.21
N ILE A 18 1.41 -36.91 -3.78
CA ILE A 18 2.49 -37.34 -4.67
C ILE A 18 2.31 -38.77 -5.13
N GLY A 19 1.67 -39.62 -4.32
CA GLY A 19 1.47 -41.05 -4.61
C GLY A 19 0.36 -41.28 -5.63
N SER A 20 -0.77 -40.60 -5.45
CA SER A 20 -1.95 -40.77 -6.34
C SER A 20 -1.99 -39.73 -7.48
N GLY A 21 -1.27 -38.63 -7.39
CA GLY A 21 -1.36 -37.49 -8.31
C GLY A 21 -2.63 -36.66 -8.14
N GLU A 22 -3.45 -36.91 -7.14
CA GLU A 22 -4.69 -36.22 -6.90
C GLU A 22 -4.50 -34.88 -6.20
N THR A 23 -5.40 -33.93 -6.49
CA THR A 23 -5.45 -32.63 -5.82
C THR A 23 -6.75 -32.43 -5.06
N THR A 24 -6.66 -31.93 -3.83
CA THR A 24 -7.81 -31.66 -2.97
C THR A 24 -7.78 -30.21 -2.51
N ILE A 25 -8.94 -29.53 -2.53
CA ILE A 25 -9.08 -28.19 -1.91
C ILE A 25 -9.14 -28.39 -0.40
N ILE A 26 -8.24 -27.72 0.31
CA ILE A 26 -8.12 -27.82 1.76
C ILE A 26 -8.82 -26.65 2.46
N HIS A 27 -8.66 -25.44 1.91
CA HIS A 27 -9.27 -24.24 2.49
C HIS A 27 -9.50 -23.19 1.40
N LYS A 28 -10.72 -22.62 1.37
CA LYS A 28 -11.11 -21.54 0.46
C LYS A 28 -11.94 -20.52 1.23
N GLU A 29 -11.70 -19.24 0.98
CA GLU A 29 -12.39 -18.08 1.57
C GLU A 29 -12.80 -17.09 0.48
N ASP A 30 -13.62 -16.09 0.84
CA ASP A 30 -13.95 -14.94 -0.01
C ASP A 30 -12.88 -13.83 0.05
N TRP A 31 -11.64 -14.21 0.43
CA TRP A 31 -10.45 -13.41 0.50
C TRP A 31 -9.22 -14.27 0.21
N ASP A 32 -8.10 -13.62 -0.19
CA ASP A 32 -6.86 -14.36 -0.45
C ASP A 32 -6.31 -15.03 0.81
N ILE A 33 -6.09 -16.33 0.74
CA ILE A 33 -5.18 -17.02 1.65
C ILE A 33 -3.78 -16.77 1.12
N TRP A 34 -2.97 -15.98 1.84
CA TRP A 34 -1.65 -15.60 1.34
C TRP A 34 -0.49 -16.32 2.01
N TYR A 35 -0.75 -17.04 3.10
CA TYR A 35 0.16 -18.05 3.62
C TYR A 35 -0.60 -19.16 4.36
N SER A 36 0.01 -20.34 4.39
CA SER A 36 -0.46 -21.47 5.19
C SER A 36 0.75 -22.21 5.74
N ASN A 37 0.84 -22.32 7.06
CA ASN A 37 1.93 -22.96 7.77
C ASN A 37 1.40 -24.06 8.67
N PHE A 38 2.21 -25.12 8.85
CA PHE A 38 1.88 -26.25 9.71
C PHE A 38 2.75 -26.25 10.97
N SER A 39 2.20 -26.76 12.07
CA SER A 39 2.96 -27.08 13.28
C SER A 39 3.93 -28.23 13.03
N TYR A 40 4.82 -28.49 13.99
CA TYR A 40 5.89 -29.45 13.83
C TYR A 40 5.39 -30.88 13.50
N SER A 41 4.32 -31.36 14.12
CA SER A 41 3.71 -32.65 13.80
C SER A 41 2.75 -32.61 12.60
N GLY A 42 2.38 -31.40 12.13
CA GLY A 42 1.33 -31.18 11.14
C GLY A 42 -0.08 -31.13 11.73
N ARG A 43 -0.23 -31.27 13.05
CA ARG A 43 -1.54 -31.26 13.71
C ARG A 43 -2.27 -29.95 13.58
N TYR A 44 -1.58 -28.83 13.68
CA TYR A 44 -2.21 -27.53 13.52
C TYR A 44 -1.77 -26.86 12.22
N ARG A 45 -2.75 -26.35 11.48
CA ARG A 45 -2.52 -25.49 10.33
C ARG A 45 -2.93 -24.06 10.67
N VAL A 46 -2.07 -23.10 10.34
CA VAL A 46 -2.34 -21.67 10.46
C VAL A 46 -2.47 -21.07 9.07
N ASP A 47 -3.63 -20.57 8.74
CA ASP A 47 -3.91 -19.86 7.50
C ASP A 47 -3.97 -18.35 7.78
N GLY A 48 -3.20 -17.55 7.03
CA GLY A 48 -3.28 -16.10 7.02
C GLY A 48 -4.16 -15.64 5.85
N ILE A 49 -5.23 -14.93 6.18
CA ILE A 49 -6.25 -14.48 5.23
C ILE A 49 -6.16 -12.97 5.11
N ASN A 50 -5.90 -12.46 3.89
CA ASN A 50 -5.88 -11.03 3.61
C ASN A 50 -7.31 -10.49 3.48
N ALA A 51 -7.93 -10.20 4.60
CA ALA A 51 -9.32 -9.76 4.66
C ALA A 51 -9.41 -8.26 4.85
N ASP A 52 -9.76 -7.54 3.78
CA ASP A 52 -10.07 -6.11 3.80
C ASP A 52 -8.97 -5.26 4.45
N SER A 53 -7.79 -5.23 3.85
CA SER A 53 -6.61 -4.48 4.33
C SER A 53 -6.03 -4.94 5.69
N GLN A 54 -6.41 -6.12 6.17
CA GLN A 54 -5.91 -6.72 7.42
C GLN A 54 -5.67 -8.21 7.25
N THR A 55 -4.74 -8.78 8.04
CA THR A 55 -4.57 -10.23 8.12
C THR A 55 -5.42 -10.81 9.26
N LYS A 56 -6.32 -11.69 8.91
CA LYS A 56 -6.99 -12.57 9.88
C LYS A 56 -6.29 -13.92 9.90
N ILE A 57 -6.15 -14.51 11.09
CA ILE A 57 -5.60 -15.86 11.21
C ILE A 57 -6.70 -16.87 11.53
N ARG A 58 -6.59 -18.04 10.92
CA ARG A 58 -7.40 -19.21 11.21
C ARG A 58 -6.48 -20.36 11.59
N ILE A 59 -6.68 -20.97 12.75
CA ILE A 59 -5.95 -22.14 13.19
C ILE A 59 -6.88 -23.33 13.15
N THR A 60 -6.51 -24.36 12.40
CA THR A 60 -7.30 -25.59 12.25
C THR A 60 -6.53 -26.76 12.85
N ASP A 61 -7.18 -27.55 13.71
CA ASP A 61 -6.69 -28.87 14.13
C ASP A 61 -7.00 -29.85 12.98
N THR A 62 -5.96 -30.32 12.31
CA THR A 62 -6.08 -31.13 11.08
C THR A 62 -6.49 -32.58 11.32
N GLU A 63 -6.44 -33.07 12.57
CA GLU A 63 -6.88 -34.41 12.93
C GLU A 63 -8.41 -34.56 12.89
N ASN A 64 -9.11 -33.46 13.21
CA ASN A 64 -10.58 -33.47 13.29
C ASN A 64 -11.24 -32.32 12.51
N GLU A 65 -10.46 -31.61 11.70
CA GLU A 65 -10.86 -30.45 10.87
C GLU A 65 -11.53 -29.32 11.68
N ARG A 66 -11.21 -29.24 12.98
CA ARG A 66 -11.83 -28.27 13.88
C ARG A 66 -11.06 -26.96 13.90
N VAL A 67 -11.76 -25.85 13.64
CA VAL A 67 -11.21 -24.51 13.79
C VAL A 67 -11.10 -24.15 15.28
N LEU A 68 -9.93 -23.75 15.71
CA LEU A 68 -9.71 -23.29 17.08
C LEU A 68 -10.30 -21.89 17.27
N ARG A 69 -11.16 -21.76 18.28
CA ARG A 69 -11.65 -20.44 18.66
C ARG A 69 -10.53 -19.67 19.36
N LEU A 70 -10.09 -18.59 18.73
CA LEU A 70 -9.11 -17.67 19.30
C LEU A 70 -9.78 -16.63 20.21
N PRO A 71 -9.06 -16.07 21.20
CA PRO A 71 -9.54 -14.94 21.96
C PRO A 71 -9.66 -13.71 21.06
N ARG A 72 -10.42 -12.71 21.49
CA ARG A 72 -10.46 -11.42 20.78
C ARG A 72 -9.10 -10.75 20.91
N LEU A 73 -8.39 -10.63 19.79
CA LEU A 73 -7.14 -9.90 19.69
C LEU A 73 -7.44 -8.40 19.46
N PRO A 74 -6.49 -7.50 19.77
CA PRO A 74 -6.62 -6.10 19.41
C PRO A 74 -6.85 -5.91 17.91
N ALA A 75 -7.48 -4.79 17.49
CA ALA A 75 -7.63 -4.47 16.08
C ALA A 75 -6.25 -4.21 15.45
N GLY A 76 -6.00 -4.78 14.28
CA GLY A 76 -4.74 -4.60 13.56
C GLY A 76 -4.40 -5.79 12.67
N ASP A 77 -3.17 -5.80 12.23
CA ASP A 77 -2.59 -6.81 11.34
C ASP A 77 -1.77 -7.84 12.14
N ILE A 78 -1.86 -9.10 11.77
CA ILE A 78 -1.16 -10.20 12.43
C ILE A 78 -0.21 -10.84 11.42
N SER A 79 1.04 -11.03 11.81
CA SER A 79 2.05 -11.64 10.97
C SER A 79 2.94 -12.62 11.73
N SER A 80 3.71 -13.43 10.99
CA SER A 80 4.73 -14.34 11.51
C SER A 80 4.23 -15.24 12.65
N VAL A 81 3.10 -15.92 12.43
CA VAL A 81 2.54 -16.85 13.41
C VAL A 81 3.37 -18.12 13.45
N ASN A 82 3.93 -18.45 14.62
CA ASN A 82 4.73 -19.66 14.84
C ASN A 82 4.13 -20.49 15.98
N ILE A 83 4.07 -21.80 15.78
CA ILE A 83 3.63 -22.77 16.79
C ILE A 83 4.87 -23.45 17.37
N SER A 84 4.92 -23.52 18.71
CA SER A 84 6.02 -24.21 19.41
C SER A 84 6.09 -25.70 19.05
N LYS A 85 7.27 -26.33 19.17
CA LYS A 85 7.41 -27.78 18.94
C LYS A 85 6.51 -28.63 19.85
N SER A 86 6.18 -28.16 21.04
CA SER A 86 5.23 -28.82 21.94
C SER A 86 3.76 -28.66 21.54
N GLU A 87 3.49 -27.82 20.54
CA GLU A 87 2.15 -27.49 20.01
C GLU A 87 1.17 -26.96 21.06
N LYS A 88 1.69 -26.44 22.16
CA LYS A 88 0.90 -25.85 23.24
C LYS A 88 0.89 -24.33 23.21
N LYS A 89 1.79 -23.72 22.44
CA LYS A 89 2.04 -22.28 22.48
C LYS A 89 2.21 -21.73 21.07
N ILE A 90 1.75 -20.49 20.85
CA ILE A 90 2.00 -19.75 19.62
C ILE A 90 2.63 -18.40 19.93
N THR A 91 3.45 -17.91 19.04
CA THR A 91 3.91 -16.55 18.99
C THR A 91 3.48 -15.91 17.68
N PHE A 92 3.23 -14.61 17.69
CA PHE A 92 2.88 -13.84 16.51
C PHE A 92 3.24 -12.38 16.71
N TYR A 93 3.47 -11.67 15.61
CA TYR A 93 3.55 -10.23 15.64
C TYR A 93 2.17 -9.62 15.40
N HIS A 94 1.87 -8.58 16.15
CA HIS A 94 0.64 -7.78 15.98
C HIS A 94 0.99 -6.31 15.85
N SER A 95 0.40 -5.63 14.87
CA SER A 95 0.57 -4.21 14.60
C SER A 95 -0.82 -3.60 14.37
N GLY A 96 -1.11 -2.49 15.03
CA GLY A 96 -2.32 -1.68 14.80
C GLY A 96 -1.97 -0.29 14.32
N ALA A 97 -2.95 0.52 13.95
CA ALA A 97 -2.69 1.89 13.48
C ALA A 97 -1.91 2.74 14.51
N ARG A 98 -2.19 2.54 15.79
CA ARG A 98 -1.59 3.24 16.94
C ARG A 98 -0.47 2.47 17.64
N SER A 99 -0.13 1.29 17.17
CA SER A 99 0.87 0.43 17.81
C SER A 99 1.81 -0.17 16.77
N PRO A 100 3.12 0.09 16.86
CA PRO A 100 4.10 -0.64 16.08
C PRO A 100 3.98 -2.14 16.29
N SER A 101 4.66 -2.91 15.43
CA SER A 101 4.66 -4.37 15.51
C SER A 101 5.31 -4.86 16.79
N ASP A 102 4.55 -5.58 17.60
CA ASP A 102 5.00 -6.19 18.85
C ASP A 102 4.82 -7.69 18.83
N LEU A 103 5.73 -8.37 19.50
CA LEU A 103 5.68 -9.82 19.70
C LEU A 103 4.68 -10.18 20.78
N TYR A 104 3.79 -11.09 20.46
CA TYR A 104 2.83 -11.67 21.39
C TYR A 104 3.06 -13.17 21.55
N PHE A 105 2.67 -13.67 22.66
CA PHE A 105 2.65 -15.08 23.00
C PHE A 105 1.21 -15.46 23.41
N MET A 106 0.76 -16.66 23.04
CA MET A 106 -0.52 -17.21 23.46
C MET A 106 -0.39 -18.69 23.80
N ASP A 107 -0.99 -19.10 24.89
CA ASP A 107 -1.15 -20.51 25.26
C ASP A 107 -2.42 -21.07 24.62
N LEU A 108 -2.29 -22.14 23.84
CA LEU A 108 -3.40 -22.74 23.07
C LEU A 108 -4.43 -23.44 23.95
N GLY A 109 -4.03 -23.93 25.12
CA GLY A 109 -4.95 -24.59 26.08
C GLY A 109 -5.83 -23.58 26.82
N THR A 110 -5.20 -22.58 27.43
CA THR A 110 -5.90 -21.55 28.22
C THR A 110 -6.45 -20.42 27.38
N LYS A 111 -5.93 -20.25 26.14
CA LYS A 111 -6.24 -19.13 25.22
C LYS A 111 -5.90 -17.75 25.78
N LYS A 112 -5.07 -17.70 26.82
CA LYS A 112 -4.53 -16.44 27.34
C LYS A 112 -3.35 -15.99 26.48
N TYR A 113 -3.32 -14.70 26.16
CA TYR A 113 -2.20 -14.11 25.43
C TYR A 113 -1.53 -13.00 26.25
N GLN A 114 -0.27 -12.76 25.96
CA GLN A 114 0.56 -11.73 26.59
C GLN A 114 1.39 -11.04 25.53
N ARG A 115 1.49 -9.72 25.61
CA ARG A 115 2.45 -8.93 24.84
C ARG A 115 3.83 -9.07 25.48
N LEU A 116 4.83 -9.42 24.67
CA LEU A 116 6.22 -9.65 25.12
C LEU A 116 7.14 -8.46 24.88
N THR A 117 6.84 -7.63 23.88
CA THR A 117 7.66 -6.45 23.53
C THR A 117 6.83 -5.18 23.54
N THR A 118 7.51 -4.04 23.67
CA THR A 118 6.93 -2.70 23.56
C THR A 118 7.83 -1.89 22.66
N SER A 119 7.58 -1.96 21.34
CA SER A 119 8.42 -1.35 20.30
C SER A 119 8.13 0.14 20.09
N ARG A 120 7.01 0.65 20.63
CA ARG A 120 6.72 2.09 20.55
C ARG A 120 7.74 2.87 21.37
N ASN A 121 8.25 3.97 20.80
CA ASN A 121 9.05 4.93 21.56
C ASN A 121 8.27 5.40 22.80
N PRO A 122 8.82 5.27 24.02
CA PRO A 122 8.13 5.66 25.26
C PRO A 122 7.78 7.16 25.31
N ASP A 123 8.52 8.00 24.60
CA ASP A 123 8.28 9.46 24.54
C ASP A 123 7.05 9.82 23.68
N ILE A 124 6.50 8.86 22.93
CA ILE A 124 5.28 9.07 22.13
C ILE A 124 4.06 8.62 22.93
N ASP A 125 3.24 9.58 23.35
CA ASP A 125 1.96 9.28 23.98
C ASP A 125 1.01 8.66 22.94
N PRO A 126 0.46 7.45 23.21
CA PRO A 126 -0.47 6.79 22.32
C PRO A 126 -1.77 7.57 22.10
N GLU A 127 -2.13 8.49 22.97
CA GLU A 127 -3.34 9.31 22.82
C GLU A 127 -3.24 10.27 21.63
N PHE A 128 -2.04 10.69 21.25
CA PHE A 128 -1.83 11.51 20.05
C PHE A 128 -1.86 10.72 18.74
N LEU A 129 -1.75 9.39 18.80
CA LEU A 129 -1.78 8.57 17.60
C LEU A 129 -3.21 8.37 17.08
N ALA A 130 -3.41 8.57 15.79
CA ALA A 130 -4.72 8.43 15.15
C ALA A 130 -5.07 6.98 14.83
N ASP A 131 -6.33 6.63 15.02
CA ASP A 131 -6.88 5.35 14.59
C ASP A 131 -7.12 5.31 13.08
N ALA A 132 -7.02 4.11 12.50
CA ALA A 132 -7.40 3.84 11.12
C ALA A 132 -8.85 3.35 11.03
N LYS A 133 -9.55 3.76 10.00
CA LYS A 133 -10.88 3.24 9.65
C LYS A 133 -10.85 2.75 8.21
N ILE A 134 -11.26 1.50 8.00
CA ILE A 134 -11.51 1.00 6.65
C ILE A 134 -12.85 1.57 6.18
N ILE A 135 -12.83 2.24 5.03
CA ILE A 135 -14.02 2.85 4.43
C ILE A 135 -14.15 2.40 2.98
N ARG A 136 -15.30 2.68 2.39
CA ARG A 136 -15.51 2.57 0.95
C ARG A 136 -16.19 3.83 0.44
N TYR A 137 -15.72 4.35 -0.68
CA TYR A 137 -16.39 5.42 -1.40
C TYR A 137 -16.81 4.95 -2.81
N ARG A 138 -17.74 5.63 -3.43
CA ARG A 138 -18.15 5.35 -4.81
C ARG A 138 -17.27 6.12 -5.76
N SER A 139 -16.73 5.45 -6.77
CA SER A 139 -15.99 6.04 -7.88
C SER A 139 -16.94 6.58 -8.96
N PHE A 140 -16.38 7.07 -10.07
CA PHE A 140 -17.09 7.69 -11.22
C PHE A 140 -18.14 6.75 -11.85
N ASP A 141 -17.87 5.46 -11.86
CA ASP A 141 -18.73 4.40 -12.40
C ASP A 141 -19.64 3.73 -11.35
N GLY A 142 -19.60 4.23 -10.11
CA GLY A 142 -20.35 3.67 -8.98
C GLY A 142 -19.67 2.53 -8.24
N MET A 143 -18.49 2.06 -8.71
CA MET A 143 -17.69 1.04 -8.03
C MET A 143 -17.32 1.50 -6.62
N LYS A 144 -17.34 0.55 -5.67
CA LYS A 144 -16.95 0.81 -4.28
C LYS A 144 -15.47 0.60 -4.10
N ILE A 145 -14.72 1.66 -3.98
CA ILE A 145 -13.28 1.66 -3.79
C ILE A 145 -12.94 1.61 -2.29
N PRO A 146 -12.17 0.59 -1.85
CA PRO A 146 -11.73 0.48 -0.46
C PRO A 146 -10.62 1.50 -0.16
N ALA A 147 -10.57 1.99 1.08
CA ALA A 147 -9.50 2.85 1.53
C ALA A 147 -9.32 2.77 3.04
N VAL A 148 -8.13 3.10 3.52
CA VAL A 148 -7.81 3.25 4.94
C VAL A 148 -7.75 4.73 5.27
N TYR A 149 -8.62 5.19 6.16
CA TYR A 149 -8.77 6.59 6.50
C TYR A 149 -8.27 6.90 7.90
N TYR A 150 -7.48 7.97 8.01
CA TYR A 150 -6.97 8.53 9.27
C TYR A 150 -7.47 9.97 9.41
N ARG A 151 -8.10 10.26 10.54
CA ARG A 151 -8.61 11.60 10.86
C ARG A 151 -7.79 12.21 11.99
N PRO A 152 -7.26 13.44 11.85
CA PRO A 152 -6.63 14.16 12.94
C PRO A 152 -7.58 14.43 14.10
N HIS A 153 -7.09 14.38 15.33
CA HIS A 153 -7.92 14.60 16.53
C HIS A 153 -8.54 16.00 16.55
N GLN A 154 -7.81 17.03 16.07
CA GLN A 154 -8.25 18.41 16.06
C GLN A 154 -9.27 18.74 14.95
N ALA A 155 -9.50 17.82 13.99
CA ALA A 155 -10.40 18.08 12.87
C ALA A 155 -11.86 18.24 13.32
N SER A 156 -12.46 19.40 13.07
CA SER A 156 -13.83 19.73 13.47
C SER A 156 -14.45 20.73 12.47
N ALA A 157 -15.73 21.05 12.63
CA ALA A 157 -16.41 22.06 11.81
C ALA A 157 -15.77 23.46 11.95
N ASN A 158 -15.25 23.78 13.14
CA ASN A 158 -14.60 25.04 13.44
C ASN A 158 -13.09 25.01 13.19
N ASN A 159 -12.52 23.87 12.91
CA ASN A 159 -11.11 23.68 12.57
C ASN A 159 -11.03 22.70 11.41
N ARG A 160 -11.28 23.18 10.20
CA ARG A 160 -11.14 22.39 8.98
C ARG A 160 -9.67 22.13 8.71
N VAL A 161 -9.38 20.90 8.30
CA VAL A 161 -8.00 20.42 8.10
C VAL A 161 -7.76 20.09 6.63
N PRO A 162 -6.52 20.28 6.15
CA PRO A 162 -6.10 19.77 4.85
C PRO A 162 -6.14 18.23 4.81
N ALA A 163 -6.09 17.67 3.60
CA ALA A 163 -6.07 16.24 3.43
C ALA A 163 -5.06 15.79 2.38
N LEU A 164 -4.55 14.57 2.52
CA LEU A 164 -3.71 13.91 1.55
C LEU A 164 -4.34 12.57 1.12
N ILE A 165 -4.41 12.36 -0.19
CA ILE A 165 -4.73 11.07 -0.77
C ILE A 165 -3.41 10.32 -0.95
N TRP A 166 -3.27 9.20 -0.24
CA TRP A 166 -2.08 8.35 -0.30
C TRP A 166 -2.31 7.22 -1.29
N VAL A 167 -1.47 7.17 -2.33
CA VAL A 167 -1.47 6.08 -3.32
C VAL A 167 -0.32 5.14 -3.04
N HIS A 168 -0.60 3.84 -2.91
CA HIS A 168 0.42 2.83 -2.68
C HIS A 168 1.26 2.55 -3.93
N GLY A 169 2.42 1.94 -3.73
CA GLY A 169 3.28 1.45 -4.81
C GLY A 169 2.80 0.12 -5.39
N GLY A 170 3.52 -0.37 -6.38
CA GLY A 170 3.23 -1.61 -7.09
C GLY A 170 3.76 -1.56 -8.54
N PRO A 171 2.88 -1.57 -9.56
CA PRO A 171 1.41 -1.70 -9.48
C PRO A 171 0.94 -2.92 -8.69
N GLY A 172 -0.33 -3.01 -8.37
CA GLY A 172 -0.89 -4.14 -7.64
C GLY A 172 -0.51 -4.24 -6.14
N GLY A 173 -0.10 -3.13 -5.50
CA GLY A 173 0.09 -3.06 -4.06
C GLY A 173 -1.23 -3.04 -3.27
N GLN A 174 -1.15 -2.74 -1.96
CA GLN A 174 -2.32 -2.58 -1.10
C GLN A 174 -2.03 -1.63 0.06
N SER A 175 -2.89 -0.65 0.28
CA SER A 175 -2.92 0.13 1.51
C SER A 175 -3.56 -0.70 2.63
N ARG A 176 -2.83 -0.90 3.73
CA ARG A 176 -3.21 -1.80 4.83
C ARG A 176 -3.26 -1.08 6.16
N VAL A 177 -4.10 -1.58 7.07
CA VAL A 177 -4.12 -1.11 8.45
C VAL A 177 -2.86 -1.58 9.16
N GLY A 178 -2.08 -0.64 9.69
CA GLY A 178 -0.86 -0.91 10.44
C GLY A 178 -0.21 0.39 10.90
N TYR A 179 0.76 0.29 11.79
CA TYR A 179 1.53 1.45 12.22
C TYR A 179 2.50 1.89 11.11
N ARG A 180 2.35 3.13 10.70
CA ARG A 180 3.30 3.80 9.80
C ARG A 180 3.68 5.13 10.41
N ALA A 181 4.95 5.27 10.80
CA ALA A 181 5.46 6.47 11.45
C ALA A 181 5.16 7.74 10.63
N LEU A 182 5.41 7.69 9.31
CA LEU A 182 5.13 8.82 8.41
C LEU A 182 3.64 9.19 8.37
N THR A 183 2.74 8.21 8.30
CA THR A 183 1.27 8.49 8.33
C THR A 183 0.89 9.15 9.65
N GLN A 184 1.39 8.64 10.78
CA GLN A 184 1.12 9.24 12.09
C GLN A 184 1.71 10.65 12.20
N TYR A 185 2.91 10.87 11.65
CA TYR A 185 3.54 12.18 11.60
C TYR A 185 2.67 13.19 10.83
N ILE A 186 2.25 12.86 9.62
CA ILE A 186 1.38 13.69 8.78
C ILE A 186 0.05 14.01 9.50
N VAL A 187 -0.58 12.98 10.11
CA VAL A 187 -1.85 13.16 10.82
C VAL A 187 -1.71 14.05 12.05
N ASN A 188 -0.59 13.92 12.80
CA ASN A 188 -0.30 14.79 13.93
C ASN A 188 0.00 16.25 13.54
N HIS A 189 0.49 16.47 12.30
CA HIS A 189 0.62 17.81 11.71
C HIS A 189 -0.71 18.37 11.19
N GLY A 190 -1.81 17.68 11.41
CA GLY A 190 -3.15 18.19 11.13
C GLY A 190 -3.74 17.76 9.80
N TYR A 191 -3.10 16.88 9.04
CA TYR A 191 -3.62 16.41 7.77
C TYR A 191 -4.48 15.15 7.95
N ALA A 192 -5.66 15.12 7.36
CA ALA A 192 -6.36 13.86 7.17
C ALA A 192 -5.65 13.04 6.06
N VAL A 193 -5.56 11.72 6.23
CA VAL A 193 -4.95 10.84 5.23
C VAL A 193 -5.96 9.80 4.77
N LEU A 194 -6.19 9.71 3.47
CA LEU A 194 -6.99 8.68 2.83
C LEU A 194 -6.08 7.82 1.96
N ALA A 195 -5.66 6.67 2.50
CA ALA A 195 -4.84 5.70 1.79
C ALA A 195 -5.74 4.80 0.93
N VAL A 196 -5.76 5.06 -0.37
CA VAL A 196 -6.68 4.39 -1.32
C VAL A 196 -6.19 3.01 -1.70
N ASN A 197 -7.14 2.12 -2.01
CA ASN A 197 -6.92 0.89 -2.76
C ASN A 197 -7.72 1.03 -4.06
N ASN A 198 -7.18 1.84 -5.00
CA ASN A 198 -7.76 2.03 -6.33
C ASN A 198 -7.90 0.69 -7.07
N ARG A 199 -8.70 0.63 -8.12
CA ARG A 199 -8.71 -0.54 -9.01
C ARG A 199 -7.28 -0.89 -9.41
N GLY A 200 -6.98 -2.16 -9.59
CA GLY A 200 -5.62 -2.67 -9.71
C GLY A 200 -4.97 -3.10 -8.38
N SER A 201 -5.50 -2.68 -7.22
CA SER A 201 -4.96 -3.09 -5.92
C SER A 201 -5.18 -4.57 -5.66
N SER A 202 -4.16 -5.25 -5.09
CA SER A 202 -4.26 -6.64 -4.65
C SER A 202 -5.14 -6.81 -3.41
N GLY A 203 -5.54 -8.05 -3.13
CA GLY A 203 -6.29 -8.44 -1.92
C GLY A 203 -7.79 -8.20 -1.98
N TYR A 204 -8.31 -7.79 -3.13
CA TYR A 204 -9.75 -7.59 -3.38
C TYR A 204 -10.27 -8.47 -4.50
N GLY A 205 -9.53 -9.52 -4.82
CA GLY A 205 -9.83 -10.48 -5.87
C GLY A 205 -9.10 -10.19 -7.18
N LYS A 206 -9.01 -11.24 -8.00
CA LYS A 206 -8.30 -11.21 -9.28
C LYS A 206 -8.94 -10.22 -10.26
N THR A 207 -10.28 -10.19 -10.31
CA THR A 207 -11.02 -9.27 -11.18
C THR A 207 -10.71 -7.82 -10.83
N PHE A 208 -10.74 -7.47 -9.53
CA PHE A 208 -10.44 -6.11 -9.09
C PHE A 208 -8.97 -5.74 -9.39
N GLN A 209 -8.05 -6.69 -9.19
CA GLN A 209 -6.62 -6.47 -9.41
C GLN A 209 -6.28 -6.24 -10.89
N SER A 210 -7.00 -6.85 -11.82
CA SER A 210 -6.74 -6.69 -13.25
C SER A 210 -7.50 -5.55 -13.93
N LEU A 211 -8.19 -4.70 -13.17
CA LEU A 211 -8.99 -3.62 -13.75
C LEU A 211 -8.15 -2.47 -14.32
N ASP A 212 -6.87 -2.40 -14.00
CA ASP A 212 -5.92 -1.42 -14.54
C ASP A 212 -4.91 -2.04 -15.51
N ASP A 213 -4.97 -3.36 -15.78
CA ASP A 213 -4.11 -4.00 -16.77
C ASP A 213 -4.21 -3.27 -18.12
N GLN A 214 -3.08 -2.67 -18.59
CA GLN A 214 -2.98 -1.87 -19.81
C GLN A 214 -3.98 -0.69 -19.91
N ALA A 215 -4.39 -0.15 -18.75
CA ALA A 215 -5.30 1.00 -18.60
C ALA A 215 -4.88 1.91 -17.44
N HIS A 216 -3.57 2.03 -17.22
CA HIS A 216 -2.99 2.84 -16.14
C HIS A 216 -3.10 4.34 -16.40
N GLY A 217 -3.34 5.11 -15.35
CA GLY A 217 -3.56 6.55 -15.43
C GLY A 217 -4.94 6.94 -15.95
N GLU A 218 -5.84 5.99 -16.03
CA GLU A 218 -7.25 6.14 -16.45
C GLU A 218 -8.20 5.94 -15.26
N GLY A 219 -8.90 4.80 -15.20
CA GLY A 219 -9.86 4.50 -14.16
C GLY A 219 -9.26 4.39 -12.75
N ASP A 220 -8.03 3.90 -12.64
CA ASP A 220 -7.26 3.86 -11.39
C ASP A 220 -6.94 5.27 -10.87
N LEU A 221 -6.62 6.20 -11.77
CA LEU A 221 -6.44 7.61 -11.45
C LEU A 221 -7.76 8.29 -11.10
N ASP A 222 -8.82 8.00 -11.84
CA ASP A 222 -10.14 8.56 -11.56
C ASP A 222 -10.70 8.07 -10.20
N ASP A 223 -10.31 6.86 -9.73
CA ASP A 223 -10.58 6.44 -8.36
C ASP A 223 -9.95 7.40 -7.33
N CYS A 224 -8.74 7.90 -7.59
CA CYS A 224 -8.07 8.89 -6.74
C CYS A 224 -8.77 10.28 -6.82
N VAL A 225 -9.24 10.67 -7.99
CA VAL A 225 -10.07 11.90 -8.15
C VAL A 225 -11.34 11.80 -7.30
N TRP A 226 -12.05 10.67 -7.36
CA TRP A 226 -13.26 10.48 -6.58
C TRP A 226 -13.01 10.30 -5.08
N ALA A 227 -11.80 9.92 -4.69
CA ALA A 227 -11.36 10.00 -3.30
C ALA A 227 -11.34 11.45 -2.78
N LYS A 228 -10.87 12.43 -3.60
CA LYS A 228 -10.99 13.87 -3.28
C LYS A 228 -12.46 14.29 -3.14
N GLU A 229 -13.33 13.87 -4.04
CA GLU A 229 -14.76 14.18 -3.97
C GLU A 229 -15.43 13.57 -2.72
N TRP A 230 -14.99 12.42 -2.25
CA TRP A 230 -15.44 11.86 -0.98
C TRP A 230 -14.95 12.67 0.22
N LEU A 231 -13.70 13.14 0.21
CA LEU A 231 -13.13 14.00 1.26
C LEU A 231 -13.84 15.35 1.34
N LYS A 232 -14.12 15.98 0.20
CA LYS A 232 -14.86 17.27 0.12
C LYS A 232 -16.24 17.22 0.80
N LYS A 233 -16.86 16.04 0.89
CA LYS A 233 -18.14 15.86 1.60
C LYS A 233 -18.01 15.85 3.12
N LYS A 234 -16.79 15.90 3.68
CA LYS A 234 -16.55 15.91 5.12
C LYS A 234 -16.51 17.34 5.64
N TYR A 235 -17.41 17.68 6.56
CA TYR A 235 -17.56 19.04 7.09
C TYR A 235 -16.31 19.60 7.79
N TYR A 236 -15.36 18.75 8.13
CA TYR A 236 -14.11 19.08 8.80
C TYR A 236 -12.90 19.09 7.84
N ILE A 237 -13.08 18.86 6.55
CA ILE A 237 -12.02 18.97 5.55
C ILE A 237 -12.06 20.34 4.88
N ASP A 238 -10.89 20.94 4.70
CA ASP A 238 -10.71 22.10 3.84
C ASP A 238 -10.69 21.63 2.39
N GLN A 239 -11.73 21.98 1.63
CA GLN A 239 -11.94 21.47 0.28
C GLN A 239 -10.94 22.00 -0.74
N GLU A 240 -10.31 23.14 -0.44
CA GLU A 240 -9.31 23.81 -1.28
C GLU A 240 -7.87 23.38 -0.93
N LYS A 241 -7.70 22.42 0.00
CA LYS A 241 -6.41 21.97 0.51
C LYS A 241 -6.33 20.45 0.53
N ILE A 242 -6.42 19.83 -0.65
CA ILE A 242 -6.37 18.37 -0.81
C ILE A 242 -5.29 17.98 -1.82
N GLY A 243 -4.17 17.45 -1.32
CA GLY A 243 -3.06 17.00 -2.13
C GLY A 243 -3.07 15.49 -2.37
N ILE A 244 -2.12 15.05 -3.20
CA ILE A 244 -1.88 13.64 -3.53
C ILE A 244 -0.43 13.28 -3.25
N ILE A 245 -0.19 12.13 -2.60
CA ILE A 245 1.13 11.64 -2.21
C ILE A 245 1.26 10.15 -2.54
N GLY A 246 2.42 9.74 -3.01
CA GLY A 246 2.69 8.33 -3.27
C GLY A 246 4.15 8.04 -3.57
N GLY A 247 4.51 6.77 -3.44
CA GLY A 247 5.87 6.30 -3.74
C GLY A 247 5.87 5.21 -4.80
N SER A 248 6.95 5.15 -5.61
CA SER A 248 7.09 4.16 -6.70
C SER A 248 5.95 4.30 -7.71
N TYR A 249 5.19 3.24 -7.95
CA TYR A 249 3.96 3.35 -8.75
C TYR A 249 3.00 4.42 -8.20
N GLY A 250 2.87 4.57 -6.87
CA GLY A 250 2.09 5.66 -6.28
C GLY A 250 2.65 7.05 -6.63
N GLY A 251 3.97 7.18 -6.79
CA GLY A 251 4.62 8.39 -7.28
C GLY A 251 4.32 8.66 -8.76
N TYR A 252 4.26 7.61 -9.59
CA TYR A 252 3.71 7.70 -10.95
C TYR A 252 2.29 8.26 -10.91
N MET A 253 1.42 7.71 -10.07
CA MET A 253 0.03 8.18 -9.94
C MET A 253 -0.07 9.65 -9.51
N VAL A 254 0.86 10.12 -8.66
CA VAL A 254 0.96 11.55 -8.33
C VAL A 254 1.25 12.38 -9.57
N MET A 255 2.28 12.00 -10.34
CA MET A 255 2.68 12.74 -11.54
C MET A 255 1.61 12.64 -12.64
N ALA A 256 0.97 11.48 -12.80
CA ALA A 256 -0.16 11.28 -13.69
C ALA A 256 -1.36 12.16 -13.30
N ALA A 257 -1.65 12.26 -12.00
CA ALA A 257 -2.71 13.15 -11.51
C ALA A 257 -2.45 14.61 -11.87
N LEU A 258 -1.22 15.09 -11.69
CA LEU A 258 -0.87 16.47 -12.01
C LEU A 258 -0.78 16.75 -13.51
N ALA A 259 -0.38 15.76 -14.34
CA ALA A 259 -0.27 15.90 -15.77
C ALA A 259 -1.60 15.68 -16.53
N PHE A 260 -2.42 14.72 -16.08
CA PHE A 260 -3.65 14.32 -16.79
C PHE A 260 -4.93 14.90 -16.18
N ARG A 261 -4.86 15.40 -14.94
CA ARG A 261 -5.97 16.03 -14.19
C ARG A 261 -5.46 17.30 -13.46
N PRO A 262 -4.86 18.29 -14.17
CA PRO A 262 -4.04 19.35 -13.58
C PRO A 262 -4.79 20.23 -12.58
N ASP A 263 -6.11 20.37 -12.71
CA ASP A 263 -6.93 21.20 -11.84
C ASP A 263 -7.47 20.49 -10.58
N VAL A 264 -7.22 19.17 -10.47
CA VAL A 264 -7.86 18.38 -9.42
C VAL A 264 -7.18 18.55 -8.08
N PHE A 265 -5.88 18.32 -7.99
CA PHE A 265 -5.14 18.34 -6.73
C PHE A 265 -4.41 19.66 -6.52
N ASP A 266 -4.24 20.06 -5.26
CA ASP A 266 -3.68 21.36 -4.92
C ASP A 266 -2.15 21.31 -4.80
N VAL A 267 -1.60 20.11 -4.54
CA VAL A 267 -0.15 19.82 -4.46
C VAL A 267 0.10 18.34 -4.71
N GLY A 268 1.26 17.99 -5.25
CA GLY A 268 1.74 16.61 -5.40
C GLY A 268 3.00 16.34 -4.59
N VAL A 269 3.10 15.12 -4.04
CA VAL A 269 4.31 14.61 -3.40
C VAL A 269 4.72 13.32 -4.08
N ASN A 270 5.72 13.42 -4.92
CA ASN A 270 6.29 12.28 -5.64
C ASN A 270 7.50 11.71 -4.90
N ILE A 271 7.40 10.49 -4.44
CA ILE A 271 8.48 9.77 -3.78
C ILE A 271 8.99 8.69 -4.76
N PHE A 272 10.14 8.96 -5.41
CA PHE A 272 10.78 8.09 -6.41
C PHE A 272 9.78 7.44 -7.40
N GLY A 273 8.89 8.23 -7.97
CA GLY A 273 7.87 7.74 -8.92
C GLY A 273 8.37 7.61 -10.34
N VAL A 274 7.83 6.62 -11.05
CA VAL A 274 8.07 6.45 -12.50
C VAL A 274 7.46 7.62 -13.26
N THR A 275 8.21 8.18 -14.23
CA THR A 275 7.73 9.28 -15.09
C THR A 275 7.80 8.94 -16.58
N ASN A 276 8.61 7.93 -16.94
CA ASN A 276 8.76 7.43 -18.30
C ASN A 276 8.69 5.89 -18.31
N TRP A 277 7.53 5.35 -18.61
CA TRP A 277 7.29 3.90 -18.63
C TRP A 277 8.09 3.16 -19.70
N VAL A 278 8.34 3.78 -20.85
CA VAL A 278 9.17 3.15 -21.91
C VAL A 278 10.58 2.86 -21.39
N ARG A 279 11.21 3.84 -20.75
CA ARG A 279 12.55 3.69 -20.18
C ARG A 279 12.54 2.69 -19.02
N THR A 280 11.61 2.86 -18.08
CA THR A 280 11.54 2.01 -16.89
C THR A 280 11.38 0.54 -17.26
N LEU A 281 10.47 0.20 -18.17
CA LEU A 281 10.27 -1.18 -18.62
C LEU A 281 11.47 -1.74 -19.39
N LYS A 282 12.10 -0.95 -20.26
CA LYS A 282 13.32 -1.34 -20.99
C LYS A 282 14.55 -1.49 -20.07
N SER A 283 14.57 -0.84 -18.90
CA SER A 283 15.69 -0.90 -17.95
C SER A 283 15.66 -2.10 -17.01
N ILE A 284 14.58 -2.89 -17.00
CA ILE A 284 14.45 -4.06 -16.11
C ILE A 284 15.55 -5.09 -16.46
N PRO A 285 16.41 -5.45 -15.48
CA PRO A 285 17.53 -6.34 -15.75
C PRO A 285 17.08 -7.74 -16.18
N PRO A 286 17.86 -8.45 -17.03
CA PRO A 286 17.52 -9.80 -17.51
C PRO A 286 17.29 -10.83 -16.39
N TRP A 287 18.01 -10.70 -15.27
CA TRP A 287 17.86 -11.63 -14.13
C TRP A 287 16.55 -11.47 -13.37
N TRP A 288 15.74 -10.42 -13.66
CA TRP A 288 14.38 -10.22 -13.14
C TRP A 288 13.32 -10.65 -14.17
N GLU A 289 13.58 -11.64 -14.97
CA GLU A 289 12.73 -12.05 -16.08
C GLU A 289 11.26 -12.33 -15.65
N SER A 290 11.05 -13.03 -14.53
CA SER A 290 9.69 -13.31 -14.04
C SER A 290 8.93 -12.02 -13.68
N PHE A 291 9.62 -11.07 -13.06
CA PHE A 291 9.07 -9.77 -12.73
C PHE A 291 8.79 -8.95 -13.99
N ARG A 292 9.75 -8.93 -14.92
CA ARG A 292 9.60 -8.26 -16.23
C ARG A 292 8.39 -8.78 -16.99
N THR A 293 8.22 -10.09 -17.08
CA THR A 293 7.10 -10.72 -17.79
C THR A 293 5.76 -10.32 -17.17
N SER A 294 5.66 -10.34 -15.83
CA SER A 294 4.46 -9.90 -15.13
C SER A 294 4.16 -8.43 -15.38
N LEU A 295 5.18 -7.58 -15.29
CA LEU A 295 5.01 -6.14 -15.45
C LEU A 295 4.69 -5.75 -16.90
N TYR A 296 5.27 -6.45 -17.90
CA TYR A 296 4.91 -6.26 -19.31
C TYR A 296 3.46 -6.65 -19.60
N LYS A 297 2.97 -7.70 -18.94
CA LYS A 297 1.57 -8.09 -19.08
C LYS A 297 0.61 -7.03 -18.48
N GLU A 298 0.98 -6.46 -17.35
CA GLU A 298 0.19 -5.48 -16.62
C GLU A 298 0.28 -4.09 -17.26
N MET A 299 1.49 -3.60 -17.51
CA MET A 299 1.72 -2.25 -18.04
C MET A 299 1.65 -2.15 -19.57
N GLY A 300 1.98 -3.23 -20.26
CA GLY A 300 2.23 -3.26 -21.70
C GLY A 300 3.68 -3.57 -22.07
N ASP A 301 3.91 -4.23 -23.19
CA ASP A 301 5.25 -4.57 -23.68
C ASP A 301 5.86 -3.36 -24.42
N PRO A 302 7.00 -2.81 -23.96
CA PRO A 302 7.63 -1.64 -24.57
C PRO A 302 8.15 -1.87 -26.01
N ASN A 303 8.15 -3.12 -26.48
CA ASN A 303 8.52 -3.43 -27.87
C ASN A 303 7.34 -3.36 -28.83
N THR A 304 6.11 -3.50 -28.34
CA THR A 304 4.90 -3.58 -29.17
C THR A 304 3.85 -2.52 -28.81
N MET A 305 3.96 -1.89 -27.65
CA MET A 305 3.01 -0.91 -27.12
C MET A 305 3.67 0.42 -26.73
N GLU A 306 4.74 0.80 -27.46
CA GLU A 306 5.53 1.99 -27.12
C GLU A 306 4.69 3.28 -27.13
N ASP A 307 3.82 3.47 -28.13
CA ASP A 307 2.93 4.65 -28.21
C ASP A 307 1.99 4.75 -27.01
N TYR A 308 1.42 3.61 -26.56
CA TYR A 308 0.60 3.58 -25.36
C TYR A 308 1.41 3.95 -24.12
N LEU A 309 2.61 3.40 -23.96
CA LEU A 309 3.48 3.71 -22.83
C LEU A 309 3.94 5.18 -22.82
N TYR A 310 4.15 5.80 -23.98
CA TYR A 310 4.36 7.25 -24.09
C TYR A 310 3.12 8.02 -23.62
N SER A 311 1.94 7.62 -24.03
CA SER A 311 0.69 8.32 -23.70
C SER A 311 0.38 8.32 -22.20
N ILE A 312 0.78 7.28 -21.47
CA ILE A 312 0.60 7.18 -20.01
C ILE A 312 1.81 7.66 -19.19
N SER A 313 2.89 8.12 -19.83
CA SER A 313 4.09 8.59 -19.15
C SER A 313 4.01 10.09 -18.85
N PRO A 314 3.92 10.50 -17.58
CA PRO A 314 3.71 11.91 -17.20
C PRO A 314 4.80 12.86 -17.72
N LEU A 315 6.03 12.37 -17.94
CA LEU A 315 7.14 13.18 -18.43
C LEU A 315 6.80 13.87 -19.77
N PHE A 316 6.10 13.16 -20.67
CA PHE A 316 5.75 13.68 -21.99
C PHE A 316 4.51 14.61 -21.98
N HIS A 317 3.92 14.78 -20.82
CA HIS A 317 2.77 15.66 -20.57
C HIS A 317 3.05 16.68 -19.45
N SER A 318 4.32 16.89 -19.16
CA SER A 318 4.76 17.80 -18.08
C SER A 318 4.30 19.24 -18.26
N ASP A 319 4.07 19.67 -19.51
CA ASP A 319 3.55 21.01 -19.83
C ASP A 319 2.17 21.30 -19.23
N ASN A 320 1.41 20.25 -18.90
CA ASN A 320 0.10 20.40 -18.26
C ASN A 320 0.20 20.62 -16.74
N ILE A 321 1.36 20.38 -16.14
CA ILE A 321 1.53 20.49 -14.68
C ILE A 321 1.58 21.96 -14.29
N ILE A 322 0.61 22.35 -13.46
CA ILE A 322 0.43 23.75 -12.98
C ILE A 322 0.46 23.85 -11.44
N LYS A 323 0.51 22.74 -10.74
CA LYS A 323 0.46 22.70 -9.27
C LYS A 323 1.83 22.40 -8.66
N PRO A 324 2.12 22.95 -7.47
CA PRO A 324 3.38 22.70 -6.78
C PRO A 324 3.67 21.23 -6.54
N VAL A 325 4.95 20.86 -6.60
CA VAL A 325 5.39 19.47 -6.43
C VAL A 325 6.59 19.39 -5.47
N LEU A 326 6.56 18.40 -4.57
CA LEU A 326 7.76 17.92 -3.88
C LEU A 326 8.19 16.59 -4.49
N VAL A 327 9.46 16.46 -4.84
CA VAL A 327 10.05 15.20 -5.34
C VAL A 327 11.14 14.75 -4.37
N LEU A 328 11.05 13.49 -3.93
CA LEU A 328 12.06 12.82 -3.10
C LEU A 328 12.63 11.64 -3.87
N GLN A 329 13.98 11.55 -3.98
CA GLN A 329 14.65 10.51 -4.76
C GLN A 329 15.89 9.97 -4.05
N GLY A 330 16.12 8.66 -4.13
CA GLY A 330 17.40 8.04 -3.78
C GLY A 330 18.30 7.95 -5.01
N ALA A 331 19.54 8.44 -4.91
CA ALA A 331 20.46 8.47 -6.05
C ALA A 331 20.88 7.07 -6.53
N ASN A 332 20.84 6.07 -5.65
CA ASN A 332 21.20 4.70 -5.96
C ASN A 332 19.95 3.79 -6.16
N ASP A 333 18.84 4.35 -6.58
CA ASP A 333 17.62 3.58 -6.80
C ASP A 333 17.75 2.68 -8.05
N PRO A 334 17.72 1.33 -7.87
CA PRO A 334 17.86 0.39 -8.98
C PRO A 334 16.54 0.06 -9.69
N ARG A 335 15.40 0.54 -9.18
CA ARG A 335 14.06 0.25 -9.70
C ARG A 335 13.49 1.41 -10.48
N VAL A 336 13.60 2.61 -9.89
CA VAL A 336 13.22 3.87 -10.52
C VAL A 336 14.46 4.75 -10.55
N LEU A 337 15.10 4.78 -11.70
CA LEU A 337 16.37 5.48 -11.88
C LEU A 337 16.23 6.98 -11.55
N GLN A 338 17.25 7.57 -10.95
CA GLN A 338 17.25 9.00 -10.59
C GLN A 338 16.88 9.89 -11.79
N ILE A 339 17.28 9.52 -13.01
CA ILE A 339 16.97 10.26 -14.23
C ILE A 339 15.47 10.47 -14.45
N GLU A 340 14.60 9.58 -13.94
CA GLU A 340 13.15 9.74 -13.99
C GLU A 340 12.72 11.03 -13.25
N SER A 341 13.29 11.26 -12.07
CA SER A 341 13.06 12.46 -11.28
C SER A 341 13.76 13.68 -11.85
N ASP A 342 15.02 13.55 -12.30
CA ASP A 342 15.82 14.67 -12.81
C ASP A 342 15.15 15.35 -14.02
N GLU A 343 14.72 14.56 -15.00
CA GLU A 343 14.05 15.08 -16.20
C GLU A 343 12.70 15.71 -15.89
N MET A 344 11.89 15.05 -15.03
CA MET A 344 10.58 15.59 -14.64
C MET A 344 10.74 16.90 -13.87
N VAL A 345 11.67 16.96 -12.91
CA VAL A 345 11.96 18.18 -12.13
C VAL A 345 12.41 19.31 -13.06
N LYS A 346 13.28 19.01 -14.04
CA LYS A 346 13.71 19.97 -15.04
C LYS A 346 12.53 20.51 -15.83
N ALA A 347 11.70 19.64 -16.38
CA ALA A 347 10.55 20.02 -17.18
C ALA A 347 9.56 20.93 -16.40
N ILE A 348 9.25 20.56 -15.14
CA ILE A 348 8.35 21.36 -14.29
C ILE A 348 8.96 22.73 -13.96
N LYS A 349 10.28 22.80 -13.71
CA LYS A 349 10.98 24.09 -13.51
C LYS A 349 10.94 24.98 -14.74
N ASP A 350 11.17 24.39 -15.92
CA ASP A 350 11.13 25.10 -17.20
C ASP A 350 9.72 25.68 -17.46
N ASN A 351 8.65 25.06 -16.96
CA ASN A 351 7.29 25.58 -16.99
C ASN A 351 7.01 26.67 -15.94
N GLY A 352 7.96 26.98 -15.07
CA GLY A 352 7.81 27.99 -14.01
C GLY A 352 6.94 27.57 -12.83
N VAL A 353 6.68 26.28 -12.67
CA VAL A 353 5.90 25.73 -11.57
C VAL A 353 6.80 25.53 -10.33
N PRO A 354 6.35 25.92 -9.12
CA PRO A 354 7.10 25.68 -7.89
C PRO A 354 7.37 24.17 -7.69
N ILE A 355 8.64 23.83 -7.53
CA ILE A 355 9.05 22.45 -7.28
C ILE A 355 10.23 22.39 -6.33
N GLU A 356 10.14 21.56 -5.31
CA GLU A 356 11.23 21.19 -4.43
C GLU A 356 11.72 19.79 -4.78
N TYR A 357 13.04 19.61 -4.83
CA TYR A 357 13.68 18.35 -5.18
C TYR A 357 14.75 17.98 -4.17
N VAL A 358 14.55 16.88 -3.46
CA VAL A 358 15.48 16.36 -2.45
C VAL A 358 16.03 15.02 -2.93
N VAL A 359 17.35 14.98 -3.13
CA VAL A 359 18.06 13.74 -3.50
C VAL A 359 18.87 13.25 -2.30
N PHE A 360 18.80 11.96 -2.04
CA PHE A 360 19.58 11.28 -1.01
C PHE A 360 20.67 10.44 -1.69
N ASP A 361 21.91 10.92 -1.70
CA ASP A 361 23.04 10.33 -2.42
C ASP A 361 23.35 8.88 -2.02
N ASP A 362 22.99 8.48 -0.83
CA ASP A 362 23.31 7.20 -0.22
C ASP A 362 22.08 6.31 0.04
N GLU A 363 20.96 6.59 -0.64
CA GLU A 363 19.71 5.80 -0.58
C GLU A 363 19.36 5.18 -1.94
N GLY A 364 18.57 4.09 -1.86
CA GLY A 364 18.02 3.40 -3.00
C GLY A 364 16.51 3.58 -3.12
N HIS A 365 15.79 2.48 -3.47
CA HIS A 365 14.32 2.48 -3.58
C HIS A 365 13.66 2.42 -2.20
N GLY A 366 13.72 3.52 -1.48
CA GLY A 366 13.28 3.68 -0.09
C GLY A 366 14.40 4.31 0.76
N PHE A 367 14.00 5.05 1.79
CA PHE A 367 14.95 5.72 2.68
C PHE A 367 15.10 4.88 3.95
N VAL A 368 16.23 4.21 4.11
CA VAL A 368 16.48 3.28 5.22
C VAL A 368 17.33 3.89 6.33
N LYS A 369 18.16 4.90 5.99
CA LYS A 369 18.99 5.58 6.97
C LYS A 369 18.19 6.55 7.79
N LYS A 370 18.25 6.45 9.11
CA LYS A 370 17.45 7.26 10.04
C LYS A 370 17.54 8.76 9.75
N ARG A 371 18.75 9.28 9.46
CA ARG A 371 18.95 10.70 9.12
C ARG A 371 18.16 11.12 7.88
N ASN A 372 18.15 10.26 6.84
CA ASN A 372 17.46 10.53 5.58
C ASN A 372 15.95 10.41 5.72
N GLN A 373 15.48 9.46 6.56
CA GLN A 373 14.04 9.38 6.91
C GLN A 373 13.57 10.64 7.63
N ILE A 374 14.38 11.19 8.54
CA ILE A 374 14.06 12.43 9.24
C ILE A 374 14.01 13.58 8.23
N ALA A 375 15.03 13.74 7.39
CA ALA A 375 15.08 14.82 6.39
C ALA A 375 13.91 14.71 5.37
N ALA A 376 13.56 13.50 4.94
CA ALA A 376 12.39 13.30 4.08
C ALA A 376 11.09 13.71 4.77
N ASN A 377 10.92 13.37 6.06
CA ASN A 377 9.75 13.78 6.83
C ASN A 377 9.71 15.30 7.08
N GLU A 378 10.87 15.93 7.28
CA GLU A 378 11.00 17.40 7.40
C GLU A 378 10.62 18.09 6.09
N ALA A 379 11.11 17.61 4.94
CA ALA A 379 10.71 18.12 3.64
C ALA A 379 9.19 18.01 3.43
N LEU A 380 8.58 16.91 3.85
CA LEU A 380 7.12 16.73 3.81
C LEU A 380 6.38 17.72 4.72
N SER A 381 6.96 18.15 5.84
CA SER A 381 6.34 19.14 6.73
C SER A 381 6.34 20.56 6.16
N LEU A 382 7.20 20.83 5.18
CA LEU A 382 7.27 22.13 4.48
C LEU A 382 6.20 22.28 3.40
N ILE A 383 5.44 21.23 3.10
CA ILE A 383 4.29 21.29 2.19
C ILE A 383 3.15 22.02 2.92
N HIS A 384 3.13 23.31 2.80
CA HIS A 384 1.99 24.11 3.24
C HIS A 384 0.95 24.16 2.11
N ILE A 385 -0.04 23.27 2.21
CA ILE A 385 -1.23 23.36 1.34
C ILE A 385 -2.10 24.54 1.78
#